data_d2858b126a5ff148710e9c371185021a
#
_entry.id   d2858b126a5ff148710e9c371185021a
#
_cell.length_a   1.000
_cell.length_b   1.000
_cell.length_c   1.000
_cell.angle_alpha   90.00
_cell.angle_beta   90.00
_cell.angle_gamma   90.00
#
_symmetry.space_group_name_H-M   'P 1'
#
loop_
_entity.id
_entity.type
_entity.pdbx_description
1 polymer ?
#
loop_
_entity_poly.entity_id
_entity_poly.type
_entity_poly.pdbx_seq_one_letter_code
_entity_poly.pdbx_strand_id
1 'polypeptide(L)'
;MDLIKGKLDCMNMPRPEDSFDYPVYPGMEEWASYPTLNLQMAVCQIPSSILDSMSTQAVVQAIWEHPLFTDIAKDEGNYKSGFENIIAKANAYKELLMREDGARCLLERYRKVKFVSGQELLPKALEILLSQEVLYQLSYPERIDLMRSILKEKDRTEISTLFLTGQIMYGVYFLPLIEDLKSDEILSAFLETSASGQIGGRQLDIINTNAELFCTYQNDNFEDM
;
A
#
# COMPACT_ATOMS: atom_id res chain seq x y z
N MET A 1 20.96 -2.42 13.39
CA MET A 1 21.41 -3.00 12.11
C MET A 1 20.57 -4.22 11.69
N ASP A 2 20.09 -5.03 12.62
CA ASP A 2 19.31 -6.23 12.29
C ASP A 2 17.86 -5.98 11.81
N LEU A 3 17.23 -4.89 12.26
CA LEU A 3 15.87 -4.49 11.81
C LEU A 3 15.82 -4.11 10.33
N ILE A 4 16.90 -3.50 9.81
CA ILE A 4 17.01 -3.15 8.38
C ILE A 4 17.25 -4.42 7.55
N LYS A 5 18.05 -5.36 8.07
CA LYS A 5 18.36 -6.60 7.38
C LYS A 5 17.14 -7.50 7.21
N GLY A 6 16.28 -7.60 8.24
CA GLY A 6 15.01 -8.33 8.16
C GLY A 6 14.03 -7.71 7.15
N LYS A 7 14.00 -6.38 7.01
CA LYS A 7 13.21 -5.71 5.97
C LYS A 7 13.68 -6.04 4.55
N LEU A 8 14.98 -6.19 4.34
CA LEU A 8 15.57 -6.50 3.02
C LEU A 8 15.26 -7.94 2.56
N ASP A 9 15.18 -8.89 3.49
CA ASP A 9 14.92 -10.29 3.17
C ASP A 9 13.52 -10.55 2.58
N CYS A 10 12.53 -9.71 2.93
CA CYS A 10 11.16 -9.78 2.37
C CYS A 10 11.06 -9.22 0.96
N MET A 11 12.03 -8.44 0.50
CA MET A 11 11.84 -7.61 -0.69
C MET A 11 12.33 -8.23 -1.99
N ASN A 12 13.21 -9.20 -1.92
CA ASN A 12 13.81 -9.89 -3.09
C ASN A 12 14.25 -8.93 -4.24
N MET A 13 14.57 -7.68 -3.89
CA MET A 13 15.05 -6.63 -4.80
C MET A 13 16.31 -5.99 -4.24
N PRO A 14 17.33 -5.74 -5.08
CA PRO A 14 18.48 -4.98 -4.65
C PRO A 14 18.05 -3.56 -4.25
N ARG A 15 18.64 -3.05 -3.20
CA ARG A 15 18.49 -1.66 -2.79
C ARG A 15 19.16 -0.76 -3.84
N PRO A 16 18.48 0.29 -4.36
CA PRO A 16 19.10 1.24 -5.27
C PRO A 16 20.33 1.92 -4.65
N GLU A 17 21.35 2.21 -5.46
CA GLU A 17 22.60 2.81 -5.00
C GLU A 17 22.40 4.25 -4.46
N ASP A 18 21.42 4.96 -5.00
CA ASP A 18 21.04 6.33 -4.65
C ASP A 18 19.96 6.39 -3.55
N SER A 19 19.75 5.30 -2.80
CA SER A 19 18.78 5.26 -1.69
C SER A 19 19.23 6.11 -0.52
N PHE A 20 18.27 6.79 0.11
CA PHE A 20 18.51 7.60 1.31
C PHE A 20 18.63 6.73 2.56
N ASP A 21 19.63 7.01 3.39
CA ASP A 21 19.78 6.41 4.71
C ASP A 21 19.21 7.35 5.78
N TYR A 22 18.11 6.93 6.43
CA TYR A 22 17.55 7.71 7.53
C TYR A 22 18.53 7.76 8.71
N PRO A 23 18.73 8.94 9.32
CA PRO A 23 19.74 9.11 10.36
C PRO A 23 19.39 8.38 11.66
N VAL A 24 18.09 8.20 11.95
CA VAL A 24 17.60 7.59 13.19
C VAL A 24 16.44 6.64 12.96
N TYR A 25 16.35 5.60 13.79
CA TYR A 25 15.29 4.59 13.73
C TYR A 25 14.73 4.30 15.13
N PRO A 26 13.47 3.83 15.25
CA PRO A 26 12.94 3.30 16.51
C PRO A 26 13.87 2.24 17.09
N GLY A 27 14.18 2.37 18.39
CA GLY A 27 15.10 1.47 19.10
C GLY A 27 16.55 1.96 19.17
N MET A 28 16.92 3.00 18.44
CA MET A 28 18.21 3.71 18.66
C MET A 28 18.11 4.66 19.85
N GLU A 29 19.22 4.93 20.53
CA GLU A 29 19.25 5.84 21.70
C GLU A 29 18.80 7.25 21.30
N GLU A 30 19.24 7.72 20.15
CA GLU A 30 18.90 9.03 19.59
C GLU A 30 17.40 9.20 19.34
N TRP A 31 16.66 8.10 19.06
CA TRP A 31 15.22 8.15 18.85
C TRP A 31 14.45 8.69 20.05
N ALA A 32 14.96 8.47 21.26
CA ALA A 32 14.35 8.99 22.49
C ALA A 32 14.35 10.52 22.56
N SER A 33 15.20 11.20 21.78
CA SER A 33 15.22 12.66 21.66
C SER A 33 14.02 13.22 20.89
N TYR A 34 13.23 12.36 20.23
CA TYR A 34 12.05 12.71 19.44
C TYR A 34 10.76 12.13 20.07
N PRO A 35 10.32 12.65 21.23
CA PRO A 35 9.24 12.03 22.03
C PRO A 35 7.84 12.19 21.43
N THR A 36 7.67 12.98 20.35
CA THR A 36 6.37 13.18 19.71
C THR A 36 6.42 12.77 18.25
N LEU A 37 5.27 12.33 17.70
CA LEU A 37 5.15 11.97 16.30
C LEU A 37 5.61 13.11 15.36
N ASN A 38 5.28 14.37 15.69
CA ASN A 38 5.70 15.51 14.88
C ASN A 38 7.23 15.66 14.82
N LEU A 39 7.95 15.46 15.92
CA LEU A 39 9.40 15.49 15.94
C LEU A 39 10.00 14.29 15.19
N GLN A 40 9.44 13.11 15.35
CA GLN A 40 9.82 11.91 14.61
C GLN A 40 9.62 12.11 13.11
N MET A 41 8.48 12.66 12.70
CA MET A 41 8.22 12.99 11.30
C MET A 41 9.17 14.06 10.74
N ALA A 42 9.55 15.04 11.56
CA ALA A 42 10.48 16.10 11.13
C ALA A 42 11.88 15.55 10.84
N VAL A 43 12.39 14.63 11.69
CA VAL A 43 13.73 14.04 11.50
C VAL A 43 13.75 13.01 10.37
N CYS A 44 12.59 12.48 9.98
CA CYS A 44 12.43 11.53 8.87
C CYS A 44 12.19 12.20 7.51
N GLN A 45 12.27 13.54 7.40
CA GLN A 45 12.20 14.19 6.08
C GLN A 45 13.54 14.08 5.36
N ILE A 46 13.49 13.79 4.06
CA ILE A 46 14.69 13.75 3.21
C ILE A 46 15.03 15.19 2.79
N PRO A 47 16.29 15.63 2.88
CA PRO A 47 16.68 16.93 2.33
C PRO A 47 16.29 17.04 0.85
N SER A 48 15.66 18.16 0.45
CA SER A 48 15.14 18.33 -0.92
C SER A 48 16.22 18.15 -1.98
N SER A 49 17.44 18.64 -1.74
CA SER A 49 18.57 18.47 -2.67
C SER A 49 18.96 17.00 -2.91
N ILE A 50 18.70 16.12 -1.95
CA ILE A 50 18.92 14.68 -2.09
C ILE A 50 17.70 14.08 -2.81
N LEU A 51 16.48 14.38 -2.33
CA LEU A 51 15.24 13.85 -2.85
C LEU A 51 15.07 14.11 -4.36
N ASP A 52 15.39 15.34 -4.81
CA ASP A 52 15.33 15.75 -6.21
C ASP A 52 16.30 14.97 -7.12
N SER A 53 17.39 14.45 -6.56
CA SER A 53 18.41 13.67 -7.30
C SER A 53 18.17 12.16 -7.29
N MET A 54 17.26 11.67 -6.44
CA MET A 54 16.98 10.23 -6.31
C MET A 54 16.22 9.69 -7.52
N SER A 55 16.53 8.45 -7.92
CA SER A 55 15.71 7.69 -8.87
C SER A 55 14.33 7.39 -8.27
N THR A 56 13.33 7.11 -9.09
CA THR A 56 11.99 6.73 -8.60
C THR A 56 12.04 5.48 -7.74
N GLN A 57 12.89 4.51 -8.10
CA GLN A 57 13.12 3.30 -7.30
C GLN A 57 13.70 3.65 -5.92
N ALA A 58 14.61 4.62 -5.85
CA ALA A 58 15.18 5.06 -4.58
C ALA A 58 14.14 5.81 -3.71
N VAL A 59 13.25 6.60 -4.32
CA VAL A 59 12.13 7.23 -3.61
C VAL A 59 11.16 6.17 -3.06
N VAL A 60 10.80 5.15 -3.84
CA VAL A 60 9.99 4.02 -3.35
C VAL A 60 10.70 3.29 -2.22
N GLN A 61 12.02 3.08 -2.35
CA GLN A 61 12.84 2.48 -1.29
C GLN A 61 12.82 3.33 -0.01
N ALA A 62 12.94 4.65 -0.13
CA ALA A 62 12.90 5.55 1.01
C ALA A 62 11.54 5.51 1.74
N ILE A 63 10.42 5.44 1.02
CA ILE A 63 9.10 5.26 1.65
C ILE A 63 9.05 3.93 2.40
N TRP A 64 9.53 2.87 1.80
CA TRP A 64 9.58 1.55 2.40
C TRP A 64 10.47 1.48 3.64
N GLU A 65 11.61 2.14 3.62
CA GLU A 65 12.56 2.22 4.73
C GLU A 65 12.22 3.30 5.74
N HIS A 66 11.15 4.08 5.52
CA HIS A 66 10.75 5.13 6.46
C HIS A 66 10.59 4.54 7.87
N PRO A 67 11.22 5.15 8.90
CA PRO A 67 11.27 4.58 10.25
C PRO A 67 9.90 4.21 10.86
N LEU A 68 8.86 4.92 10.46
CA LEU A 68 7.48 4.71 10.93
C LEU A 68 6.59 4.00 9.89
N PHE A 69 7.14 3.44 8.81
CA PHE A 69 6.31 2.87 7.73
C PHE A 69 5.35 1.79 8.21
N THR A 70 5.83 0.87 9.04
CA THR A 70 4.97 -0.22 9.56
C THR A 70 3.95 0.24 10.59
N ASP A 71 4.10 1.45 11.14
CA ASP A 71 3.18 1.98 12.14
C ASP A 71 1.80 2.28 11.54
N ILE A 72 1.70 2.52 10.22
CA ILE A 72 0.42 2.70 9.54
C ILE A 72 -0.45 1.43 9.56
N ALA A 73 0.14 0.25 9.76
CA ALA A 73 -0.55 -1.03 9.78
C ALA A 73 -0.82 -1.56 11.21
N LYS A 74 -0.42 -0.84 12.26
CA LYS A 74 -0.57 -1.31 13.65
C LYS A 74 -1.99 -1.20 14.18
N ASP A 75 -2.77 -0.23 13.69
CA ASP A 75 -4.15 0.00 14.11
C ASP A 75 -5.10 -0.51 13.02
N GLU A 76 -5.54 -1.75 13.15
CA GLU A 76 -6.38 -2.45 12.16
C GLU A 76 -7.76 -1.79 11.95
N GLY A 77 -8.22 -0.97 12.90
CA GLY A 77 -9.47 -0.22 12.77
C GLY A 77 -9.30 1.17 12.14
N ASN A 78 -8.08 1.63 11.87
CA ASN A 78 -7.83 3.04 11.55
C ASN A 78 -6.66 3.27 10.57
N TYR A 79 -6.55 2.45 9.54
CA TYR A 79 -5.49 2.56 8.52
C TYR A 79 -5.41 3.94 7.85
N LYS A 80 -6.57 4.57 7.62
CA LYS A 80 -6.63 5.92 7.05
C LYS A 80 -5.91 6.92 7.93
N SER A 81 -6.18 6.94 9.22
CA SER A 81 -5.52 7.85 10.16
C SER A 81 -4.02 7.55 10.29
N GLY A 82 -3.63 6.28 10.32
CA GLY A 82 -2.22 5.88 10.32
C GLY A 82 -1.49 6.42 9.09
N PHE A 83 -2.06 6.24 7.91
CA PHE A 83 -1.52 6.76 6.66
C PHE A 83 -1.45 8.29 6.65
N GLU A 84 -2.55 9.00 6.97
CA GLU A 84 -2.64 10.46 6.96
C GLU A 84 -1.66 11.11 7.96
N ASN A 85 -1.42 10.48 9.09
CA ASN A 85 -0.52 11.00 10.11
C ASN A 85 0.96 10.74 9.86
N ILE A 86 1.32 9.75 9.06
CA ILE A 86 2.69 9.33 8.82
C ILE A 86 3.05 9.52 7.35
N ILE A 87 2.65 8.61 6.47
CA ILE A 87 3.17 8.56 5.11
C ILE A 87 2.69 9.72 4.25
N ALA A 88 1.44 10.17 4.38
CA ALA A 88 0.94 11.35 3.67
C ALA A 88 1.73 12.64 4.01
N LYS A 89 2.40 12.69 5.16
CA LYS A 89 3.24 13.82 5.58
C LYS A 89 4.71 13.65 5.16
N ALA A 90 5.16 12.45 4.81
CA ALA A 90 6.53 12.21 4.35
C ALA A 90 6.75 12.86 2.97
N ASN A 91 7.83 13.62 2.84
CA ASN A 91 8.14 14.27 1.56
C ASN A 91 8.47 13.28 0.44
N ALA A 92 9.03 12.12 0.78
CA ALA A 92 9.25 11.03 -0.18
C ALA A 92 7.94 10.55 -0.85
N TYR A 93 6.81 10.47 -0.10
CA TYR A 93 5.53 10.10 -0.67
C TYR A 93 4.98 11.19 -1.59
N LYS A 94 5.08 12.46 -1.18
CA LYS A 94 4.67 13.59 -2.02
C LYS A 94 5.48 13.64 -3.32
N GLU A 95 6.77 13.38 -3.24
CA GLU A 95 7.64 13.27 -4.41
C GLU A 95 7.22 12.10 -5.31
N LEU A 96 6.89 10.93 -4.73
CA LEU A 96 6.42 9.79 -5.50
C LEU A 96 5.19 10.13 -6.34
N LEU A 97 4.22 10.85 -5.77
CA LEU A 97 3.00 11.28 -6.47
C LEU A 97 3.27 12.25 -7.63
N MET A 98 4.40 12.96 -7.62
CA MET A 98 4.77 13.88 -8.70
C MET A 98 5.50 13.17 -9.85
N ARG A 99 5.92 11.92 -9.68
CA ARG A 99 6.66 11.16 -10.68
C ARG A 99 5.72 10.33 -11.55
N GLU A 100 5.88 10.45 -12.86
CA GLU A 100 5.04 9.75 -13.86
C GLU A 100 5.09 8.22 -13.71
N ASP A 101 6.23 7.67 -13.28
CA ASP A 101 6.44 6.23 -13.08
C ASP A 101 6.29 5.79 -11.61
N GLY A 102 5.92 6.70 -10.70
CA GLY A 102 5.89 6.46 -9.26
C GLY A 102 5.01 5.28 -8.86
N ALA A 103 3.77 5.29 -9.30
CA ALA A 103 2.81 4.22 -9.00
C ALA A 103 3.25 2.87 -9.60
N ARG A 104 3.83 2.89 -10.81
CA ARG A 104 4.34 1.69 -11.48
C ARG A 104 5.52 1.09 -10.71
N CYS A 105 6.48 1.91 -10.28
CA CYS A 105 7.60 1.46 -9.46
C CYS A 105 7.13 0.85 -8.14
N LEU A 106 6.11 1.44 -7.51
CA LEU A 106 5.51 0.89 -6.29
C LEU A 106 4.81 -0.46 -6.55
N LEU A 107 4.06 -0.58 -7.65
CA LEU A 107 3.42 -1.83 -8.06
C LEU A 107 4.44 -2.94 -8.34
N GLU A 108 5.54 -2.62 -9.03
CA GLU A 108 6.62 -3.58 -9.27
C GLU A 108 7.25 -4.07 -7.97
N ARG A 109 7.36 -3.19 -6.98
CA ARG A 109 7.83 -3.54 -5.63
C ARG A 109 6.85 -4.48 -4.95
N TYR A 110 5.56 -4.18 -4.96
CA TYR A 110 4.52 -5.01 -4.35
C TYR A 110 4.54 -6.44 -4.91
N ARG A 111 4.67 -6.61 -6.23
CA ARG A 111 4.73 -7.92 -6.89
C ARG A 111 5.90 -8.81 -6.46
N LYS A 112 6.94 -8.23 -5.90
CA LYS A 112 8.17 -8.93 -5.47
C LYS A 112 8.21 -9.17 -3.97
N VAL A 113 7.27 -8.60 -3.21
CA VAL A 113 7.18 -8.81 -1.77
C VAL A 113 6.79 -10.25 -1.49
N LYS A 114 7.55 -10.89 -0.61
CA LYS A 114 7.20 -12.20 -0.06
C LYS A 114 6.51 -12.01 1.27
N PHE A 115 5.39 -12.69 1.44
CA PHE A 115 4.69 -12.73 2.70
C PHE A 115 5.36 -13.78 3.59
N VAL A 116 6.04 -13.31 4.63
CA VAL A 116 6.78 -14.16 5.57
C VAL A 116 6.11 -14.06 6.93
N SER A 117 5.79 -15.20 7.53
CA SER A 117 5.20 -15.25 8.88
C SER A 117 6.08 -14.51 9.89
N GLY A 118 5.45 -13.66 10.70
CA GLY A 118 6.12 -12.79 11.66
C GLY A 118 6.60 -11.44 11.09
N GLN A 119 6.37 -11.19 9.79
CA GLN A 119 6.71 -9.93 9.13
C GLN A 119 5.50 -9.31 8.40
N GLU A 120 4.30 -9.63 8.84
CA GLU A 120 3.03 -9.27 8.19
C GLU A 120 2.79 -7.76 8.13
N LEU A 121 3.31 -6.97 9.08
CA LEU A 121 3.10 -5.52 9.12
C LEU A 121 3.63 -4.79 7.88
N LEU A 122 4.70 -5.30 7.29
CA LEU A 122 5.33 -4.65 6.14
C LEU A 122 4.51 -4.79 4.85
N PRO A 123 4.06 -6.00 4.47
CA PRO A 123 3.11 -6.16 3.37
C PRO A 123 1.79 -5.41 3.60
N LYS A 124 1.23 -5.45 4.82
CA LYS A 124 0.03 -4.68 5.18
C LYS A 124 0.20 -3.18 4.94
N ALA A 125 1.31 -2.61 5.41
CA ALA A 125 1.60 -1.20 5.21
C ALA A 125 1.71 -0.84 3.71
N LEU A 126 2.28 -1.73 2.89
CA LEU A 126 2.36 -1.53 1.45
C LEU A 126 0.98 -1.58 0.77
N GLU A 127 0.11 -2.47 1.20
CA GLU A 127 -1.28 -2.55 0.70
C GLU A 127 -2.09 -1.32 1.10
N ILE A 128 -1.92 -0.82 2.32
CA ILE A 128 -2.52 0.43 2.78
C ILE A 128 -2.02 1.59 1.90
N LEU A 129 -0.73 1.65 1.61
CA LEU A 129 -0.14 2.66 0.74
C LEU A 129 -0.71 2.59 -0.69
N LEU A 130 -0.77 1.39 -1.27
CA LEU A 130 -1.33 1.18 -2.61
C LEU A 130 -2.83 1.47 -2.70
N SER A 131 -3.55 1.43 -1.59
CA SER A 131 -4.98 1.76 -1.55
C SER A 131 -5.27 3.26 -1.51
N GLN A 132 -4.24 4.11 -1.49
CA GLN A 132 -4.37 5.57 -1.47
C GLN A 132 -4.35 6.17 -2.88
N GLU A 133 -4.24 7.49 -2.97
CA GLU A 133 -4.31 8.24 -4.24
C GLU A 133 -3.27 7.78 -5.29
N VAL A 134 -2.15 7.19 -4.89
CA VAL A 134 -1.17 6.60 -5.79
C VAL A 134 -1.77 5.51 -6.70
N LEU A 135 -2.82 4.82 -6.25
CA LEU A 135 -3.55 3.82 -7.03
C LEU A 135 -4.13 4.42 -8.32
N TYR A 136 -4.56 5.67 -8.28
CA TYR A 136 -5.22 6.34 -9.41
C TYR A 136 -4.25 6.76 -10.51
N GLN A 137 -2.95 6.73 -10.25
CA GLN A 137 -1.90 6.93 -11.26
C GLN A 137 -1.62 5.66 -12.07
N LEU A 138 -2.04 4.48 -11.58
CA LEU A 138 -1.98 3.25 -12.36
C LEU A 138 -3.01 3.28 -13.49
N SER A 139 -2.58 2.86 -14.67
CA SER A 139 -3.48 2.60 -15.79
C SER A 139 -4.46 1.47 -15.43
N TYR A 140 -5.55 1.39 -16.18
CA TYR A 140 -6.55 0.36 -15.97
C TYR A 140 -5.98 -1.07 -16.07
N PRO A 141 -5.19 -1.43 -17.11
CA PRO A 141 -4.51 -2.74 -17.17
C PRO A 141 -3.62 -3.03 -15.96
N GLU A 142 -2.90 -2.03 -15.46
CA GLU A 142 -2.02 -2.19 -14.29
C GLU A 142 -2.83 -2.48 -13.00
N ARG A 143 -4.02 -1.88 -12.85
CA ARG A 143 -4.94 -2.18 -11.73
C ARG A 143 -5.52 -3.59 -11.81
N ILE A 144 -5.87 -4.05 -13.02
CA ILE A 144 -6.27 -5.45 -13.25
C ILE A 144 -5.14 -6.41 -12.87
N ASP A 145 -3.92 -6.10 -13.27
CA ASP A 145 -2.75 -6.92 -12.92
C ASP A 145 -2.47 -6.93 -11.41
N LEU A 146 -2.70 -5.80 -10.74
CA LEU A 146 -2.62 -5.72 -9.28
C LEU A 146 -3.69 -6.63 -8.63
N MET A 147 -4.94 -6.54 -9.10
CA MET A 147 -6.04 -7.40 -8.62
C MET A 147 -5.70 -8.89 -8.81
N ARG A 148 -5.21 -9.28 -9.99
CA ARG A 148 -4.77 -10.65 -10.24
C ARG A 148 -3.64 -11.11 -9.32
N SER A 149 -2.74 -10.20 -8.97
CA SER A 149 -1.66 -10.49 -8.03
C SER A 149 -2.20 -10.73 -6.62
N ILE A 150 -3.20 -9.95 -6.18
CA ILE A 150 -3.89 -10.15 -4.90
C ILE A 150 -4.62 -11.50 -4.89
N LEU A 151 -5.36 -11.83 -5.95
CA LEU A 151 -6.15 -13.06 -6.04
C LEU A 151 -5.30 -14.35 -6.07
N LYS A 152 -4.05 -14.26 -6.53
CA LYS A 152 -3.13 -15.41 -6.49
C LYS A 152 -2.76 -15.83 -5.06
N GLU A 153 -2.86 -14.91 -4.11
CA GLU A 153 -2.58 -15.11 -2.70
C GLU A 153 -3.87 -15.45 -1.91
N LYS A 154 -4.67 -16.42 -2.43
CA LYS A 154 -6.05 -16.73 -1.97
C LYS A 154 -6.20 -17.04 -0.47
N ASP A 155 -5.13 -17.44 0.20
CA ASP A 155 -5.15 -17.74 1.65
C ASP A 155 -5.07 -16.47 2.52
N ARG A 156 -5.03 -15.30 1.91
CA ARG A 156 -4.87 -14.04 2.63
C ARG A 156 -6.22 -13.48 3.07
N THR A 157 -6.43 -13.52 4.37
CA THR A 157 -7.61 -12.95 5.06
C THR A 157 -7.32 -11.58 5.67
N GLU A 158 -6.25 -10.92 5.21
CA GLU A 158 -5.79 -9.66 5.79
C GLU A 158 -6.72 -8.50 5.39
N ILE A 159 -7.11 -7.69 6.38
CA ILE A 159 -7.99 -6.53 6.20
C ILE A 159 -7.38 -5.52 5.22
N SER A 160 -6.07 -5.34 5.24
CA SER A 160 -5.36 -4.47 4.29
C SER A 160 -5.55 -4.91 2.84
N THR A 161 -5.48 -6.22 2.59
CA THR A 161 -5.71 -6.80 1.26
C THR A 161 -7.13 -6.52 0.76
N LEU A 162 -8.11 -6.67 1.64
CA LEU A 162 -9.51 -6.40 1.32
C LEU A 162 -9.79 -4.92 1.12
N PHE A 163 -9.14 -4.06 1.91
CA PHE A 163 -9.22 -2.63 1.72
C PHE A 163 -8.65 -2.23 0.34
N LEU A 164 -7.49 -2.75 -0.04
CA LEU A 164 -6.90 -2.54 -1.36
C LEU A 164 -7.82 -3.08 -2.48
N THR A 165 -8.36 -4.30 -2.33
CA THR A 165 -9.30 -4.90 -3.28
C THR A 165 -10.53 -4.01 -3.46
N GLY A 166 -11.12 -3.52 -2.38
CA GLY A 166 -12.25 -2.61 -2.42
C GLY A 166 -11.92 -1.29 -3.11
N GLN A 167 -10.74 -0.70 -2.84
CA GLN A 167 -10.32 0.52 -3.51
C GLN A 167 -10.10 0.33 -5.01
N ILE A 168 -9.60 -0.83 -5.45
CA ILE A 168 -9.47 -1.14 -6.87
C ILE A 168 -10.84 -1.25 -7.53
N MET A 169 -11.79 -1.95 -6.90
CA MET A 169 -13.13 -2.17 -7.45
C MET A 169 -14.01 -0.93 -7.41
N TYR A 170 -13.97 -0.18 -6.31
CA TYR A 170 -14.91 0.92 -6.01
C TYR A 170 -14.28 2.31 -6.03
N GLY A 171 -13.02 2.45 -6.45
CA GLY A 171 -12.36 3.75 -6.58
C GLY A 171 -13.07 4.69 -7.55
N VAL A 172 -12.72 5.97 -7.51
CA VAL A 172 -13.40 7.07 -8.22
C VAL A 172 -13.69 6.80 -9.70
N TYR A 173 -12.87 5.98 -10.37
CA TYR A 173 -13.06 5.59 -11.76
C TYR A 173 -14.12 4.51 -12.00
N PHE A 174 -14.65 3.90 -10.94
CA PHE A 174 -15.68 2.87 -10.98
C PHE A 174 -17.03 3.36 -10.44
N LEU A 175 -17.20 4.69 -10.28
CA LEU A 175 -18.47 5.29 -9.85
C LEU A 175 -19.71 4.79 -10.62
N PRO A 176 -19.68 4.55 -11.94
CA PRO A 176 -20.82 3.96 -12.65
C PRO A 176 -21.17 2.55 -12.15
N LEU A 177 -20.17 1.73 -11.85
CA LEU A 177 -20.38 0.40 -11.26
C LEU A 177 -20.94 0.48 -9.84
N ILE A 178 -20.56 1.50 -9.07
CA ILE A 178 -21.06 1.69 -7.69
C ILE A 178 -22.57 2.00 -7.70
N GLU A 179 -23.10 2.69 -8.69
CA GLU A 179 -24.54 2.99 -8.75
C GLU A 179 -25.38 1.74 -8.97
N ASP A 180 -24.92 0.83 -9.81
CA ASP A 180 -25.54 -0.48 -10.00
C ASP A 180 -25.33 -1.41 -8.79
N LEU A 181 -24.26 -1.22 -8.03
CA LEU A 181 -23.88 -2.04 -6.87
C LEU A 181 -24.39 -1.49 -5.52
N LYS A 182 -25.04 -0.32 -5.49
CA LYS A 182 -25.58 0.29 -4.24
C LYS A 182 -26.60 -0.57 -3.49
N SER A 183 -27.17 -1.56 -4.16
CA SER A 183 -28.05 -2.57 -3.57
C SER A 183 -27.36 -3.88 -3.25
N ASP A 184 -26.03 -3.95 -3.41
CA ASP A 184 -25.30 -5.20 -3.46
C ASP A 184 -24.71 -5.59 -2.09
N GLU A 185 -24.79 -6.88 -1.82
CA GLU A 185 -24.26 -7.58 -0.66
C GLU A 185 -22.73 -7.35 -0.50
N ILE A 186 -22.03 -7.04 -1.58
CA ILE A 186 -20.57 -6.84 -1.62
C ILE A 186 -20.17 -5.50 -1.01
N LEU A 187 -20.83 -4.42 -1.42
CA LEU A 187 -20.56 -3.08 -0.89
C LEU A 187 -20.88 -3.07 0.62
N SER A 188 -21.96 -3.72 1.03
CA SER A 188 -22.31 -3.89 2.43
C SER A 188 -21.22 -4.67 3.18
N ALA A 189 -20.77 -5.81 2.63
CA ALA A 189 -19.71 -6.62 3.23
C ALA A 189 -18.40 -5.85 3.35
N PHE A 190 -18.04 -5.07 2.32
CA PHE A 190 -16.85 -4.24 2.35
C PHE A 190 -16.95 -3.11 3.38
N LEU A 191 -18.07 -2.41 3.44
CA LEU A 191 -18.31 -1.34 4.39
C LEU A 191 -18.36 -1.85 5.84
N GLU A 192 -18.98 -2.99 6.08
CA GLU A 192 -18.99 -3.64 7.39
C GLU A 192 -17.58 -4.05 7.82
N THR A 193 -16.80 -4.61 6.91
CA THR A 193 -15.39 -4.96 7.15
C THR A 193 -14.56 -3.73 7.48
N SER A 194 -14.73 -2.64 6.72
CA SER A 194 -14.03 -1.38 6.96
C SER A 194 -14.42 -0.74 8.30
N ALA A 195 -15.64 -0.96 8.77
CA ALA A 195 -16.14 -0.41 10.03
C ALA A 195 -15.78 -1.27 11.24
N SER A 196 -15.75 -2.60 11.10
CA SER A 196 -15.58 -3.53 12.22
C SER A 196 -14.12 -4.00 12.40
N GLY A 197 -13.29 -3.85 11.39
CA GLY A 197 -11.94 -4.44 11.36
C GLY A 197 -11.92 -5.97 11.38
N GLN A 198 -13.07 -6.63 11.19
CA GLN A 198 -13.21 -8.09 11.19
C GLN A 198 -13.89 -8.57 9.92
N ILE A 199 -13.45 -9.72 9.42
CA ILE A 199 -14.00 -10.37 8.22
C ILE A 199 -14.53 -11.73 8.58
N GLY A 200 -15.81 -11.99 8.25
CA GLY A 200 -16.38 -13.32 8.24
C GLY A 200 -16.03 -14.06 6.93
N GLY A 201 -15.93 -15.39 6.97
CA GLY A 201 -15.64 -16.18 5.78
C GLY A 201 -16.56 -15.88 4.60
N ARG A 202 -17.86 -15.64 4.86
CA ARG A 202 -18.83 -15.26 3.81
C ARG A 202 -18.50 -13.94 3.13
N GLN A 203 -18.08 -12.94 3.88
CA GLN A 203 -17.69 -11.63 3.34
C GLN A 203 -16.45 -11.76 2.44
N LEU A 204 -15.48 -12.56 2.87
CA LEU A 204 -14.27 -12.85 2.08
C LEU A 204 -14.62 -13.55 0.76
N ASP A 205 -15.51 -14.56 0.80
CA ASP A 205 -15.94 -15.28 -0.39
C ASP A 205 -16.65 -14.36 -1.39
N ILE A 206 -17.52 -13.47 -0.91
CA ILE A 206 -18.22 -12.48 -1.73
C ILE A 206 -17.19 -11.54 -2.39
N ILE A 207 -16.26 -10.98 -1.63
CA ILE A 207 -15.25 -10.05 -2.15
C ILE A 207 -14.35 -10.74 -3.19
N ASN A 208 -13.85 -11.94 -2.91
CA ASN A 208 -13.00 -12.70 -3.82
C ASN A 208 -13.74 -13.09 -5.10
N THR A 209 -14.99 -13.58 -5.02
CA THR A 209 -15.79 -13.92 -6.20
C THR A 209 -15.97 -12.72 -7.12
N ASN A 210 -16.21 -11.54 -6.57
CA ASN A 210 -16.42 -10.34 -7.36
C ASN A 210 -15.11 -9.74 -7.89
N ALA A 211 -14.01 -9.89 -7.18
CA ALA A 211 -12.70 -9.54 -7.72
C ALA A 211 -12.34 -10.43 -8.92
N GLU A 212 -12.70 -11.73 -8.88
CA GLU A 212 -12.54 -12.64 -10.02
C GLU A 212 -13.43 -12.23 -11.21
N LEU A 213 -14.70 -11.90 -10.95
CA LEU A 213 -15.62 -11.39 -11.98
C LEU A 213 -15.14 -10.06 -12.57
N PHE A 214 -14.63 -9.14 -11.74
CA PHE A 214 -14.03 -7.90 -12.18
C PHE A 214 -12.88 -8.13 -13.16
N CYS A 215 -11.99 -9.07 -12.89
CA CYS A 215 -10.90 -9.42 -13.79
C CYS A 215 -11.37 -10.10 -15.09
N THR A 216 -12.45 -10.87 -15.03
CA THR A 216 -13.00 -11.60 -16.20
C THR A 216 -13.79 -10.66 -17.12
N TYR A 217 -14.68 -9.85 -16.56
CA TYR A 217 -15.53 -8.91 -17.31
C TYR A 217 -14.71 -7.94 -18.16
N GLN A 218 -13.50 -7.64 -17.73
CA GLN A 218 -12.65 -6.69 -18.40
C GLN A 218 -11.83 -7.29 -19.55
N ASN A 219 -11.60 -8.60 -19.54
CA ASN A 219 -10.97 -9.25 -20.71
C ASN A 219 -11.90 -9.23 -21.91
N ASP A 220 -13.23 -9.33 -21.71
CA ASP A 220 -14.21 -9.42 -22.78
C ASP A 220 -14.51 -8.06 -23.44
N ASN A 221 -14.22 -6.95 -22.75
CA ASN A 221 -14.56 -5.60 -23.26
C ASN A 221 -13.35 -4.83 -23.82
N PHE A 222 -12.14 -5.35 -23.74
CA PHE A 222 -10.92 -4.66 -24.24
C PHE A 222 -10.37 -5.20 -25.56
N GLU A 223 -10.87 -6.32 -26.07
CA GLU A 223 -10.51 -6.80 -27.41
C GLU A 223 -11.19 -6.01 -28.53
N ASP A 224 -12.21 -5.19 -28.19
CA ASP A 224 -13.01 -4.42 -29.17
C ASP A 224 -12.71 -2.90 -29.19
N MET A 225 -11.67 -2.40 -28.51
CA MET A 225 -11.21 -1.01 -28.57
C MET A 225 -9.76 -0.89 -29.01
#